data_f6301a95998fba876c685e9f6fa44460
#
_entry.id   f6301a95998fba876c685e9f6fa44460
#
_cell.length_a   1.000
_cell.length_b   1.000
_cell.length_c   1.000
_cell.angle_alpha   90.00
_cell.angle_beta   90.00
_cell.angle_gamma   90.00
#
_symmetry.space_group_name_H-M   'P 1'
#
loop_
_entity.id
_entity.type
_entity.pdbx_description
1 polymer ?
#
loop_
_entity_poly.entity_id
_entity_poly.type
_entity_poly.pdbx_seq_one_letter_code
_entity_poly.pdbx_strand_id
1 'polypeptide(L)'
;METYKIIDMLCKGNPDAYAVIKGSGINGLLLVYGYETGCVLVIEVNGLSNTDCNQGIHGLHIHEGKKCMGTKDNPFSDAGGHFNMNECLHPYHNGDLPPLFSKDGMAWMAVYINKFTVNDIIGRTIIIHEKKMI
;
A
#
# COMPACT_ATOMS: atom_id res chain seq x y z
N MET A 1 -4.12 12.07 18.32
CA MET A 1 -3.38 12.24 17.06
C MET A 1 -3.44 13.68 16.63
N GLU A 2 -2.31 14.28 16.37
CA GLU A 2 -2.23 15.70 16.02
C GLU A 2 -1.53 15.84 14.66
N THR A 3 -2.21 16.49 13.73
CA THR A 3 -1.75 16.63 12.34
C THR A 3 -0.36 17.26 12.23
N TYR A 4 -0.09 18.29 13.01
CA TYR A 4 1.21 18.98 12.93
C TYR A 4 2.37 18.07 13.39
N LYS A 5 2.13 17.15 14.30
CA LYS A 5 3.15 16.18 14.73
C LYS A 5 3.48 15.20 13.63
N ILE A 6 2.46 14.77 12.88
CA ILE A 6 2.66 13.90 11.72
C ILE A 6 3.46 14.62 10.66
N ILE A 7 3.10 15.85 10.34
CA ILE A 7 3.84 16.65 9.35
C ILE A 7 5.30 16.86 9.78
N ASP A 8 5.52 17.19 11.04
CA ASP A 8 6.86 17.37 11.58
C ASP A 8 7.70 16.09 11.47
N MET A 9 7.10 14.94 11.80
CA MET A 9 7.73 13.63 11.66
C MET A 9 8.13 13.35 10.20
N LEU A 10 7.24 13.61 9.25
CA LEU A 10 7.51 13.40 7.83
C LEU A 10 8.61 14.32 7.29
N CYS A 11 8.70 15.54 7.81
CA CYS A 11 9.72 16.50 7.38
C CYS A 11 11.10 16.22 7.97
N LYS A 12 11.18 15.66 9.16
CA LYS A 12 12.43 15.54 9.93
C LYS A 12 12.87 14.10 10.14
N GLY A 13 11.93 13.15 10.14
CA GLY A 13 12.22 11.77 10.46
C GLY A 13 12.57 10.93 9.24
N ASN A 14 13.33 9.87 9.49
CA ASN A 14 13.53 8.82 8.51
C ASN A 14 12.39 7.79 8.62
N PRO A 15 11.95 7.18 7.51
CA PRO A 15 10.98 6.10 7.61
C PRO A 15 11.55 4.90 8.37
N ASP A 16 10.68 4.17 9.05
CA ASP A 16 11.04 2.94 9.75
C ASP A 16 11.11 1.75 8.81
N ALA A 17 10.41 1.83 7.70
CA ALA A 17 10.42 0.81 6.67
C ALA A 17 10.05 1.43 5.32
N TYR A 18 10.33 0.71 4.25
CA TYR A 18 9.95 1.15 2.90
C TYR A 18 9.72 -0.04 1.98
N ALA A 19 9.03 0.21 0.88
CA ALA A 19 8.90 -0.74 -0.20
C ALA A 19 9.04 -0.01 -1.53
N VAL A 20 9.77 -0.61 -2.46
CA VAL A 20 9.86 -0.13 -3.85
C VAL A 20 8.75 -0.80 -4.64
N ILE A 21 7.94 0.00 -5.33
CA ILE A 21 6.83 -0.47 -6.13
C ILE A 21 7.27 -0.53 -7.59
N LYS A 22 7.12 -1.69 -8.21
CA LYS A 22 7.50 -1.92 -9.61
C LYS A 22 6.43 -2.70 -10.34
N GLY A 23 6.22 -2.34 -11.59
CA GLY A 23 5.35 -3.06 -12.50
C GLY A 23 5.69 -2.68 -13.93
N SER A 24 4.92 -3.17 -14.90
CA SER A 24 5.13 -2.82 -16.31
C SER A 24 4.79 -1.34 -16.52
N GLY A 25 5.81 -0.49 -16.67
CA GLY A 25 5.66 0.96 -16.80
C GLY A 25 5.31 1.66 -15.49
N ILE A 26 5.20 0.92 -14.37
CA ILE A 26 4.83 1.45 -13.06
C ILE A 26 6.07 1.50 -12.17
N ASN A 27 6.24 2.62 -11.47
CA ASN A 27 7.25 2.74 -10.44
C ASN A 27 6.70 3.58 -9.28
N GLY A 28 7.19 3.33 -8.10
CA GLY A 28 6.76 4.06 -6.92
C GLY A 28 7.51 3.67 -5.67
N LEU A 29 7.11 4.28 -4.59
CA LEU A 29 7.74 4.12 -3.29
C LEU A 29 6.68 4.21 -2.20
N LEU A 30 6.73 3.28 -1.26
CA LEU A 30 5.98 3.33 -0.02
C LEU A 30 6.95 3.60 1.11
N LEU A 31 6.68 4.61 1.92
CA LEU A 31 7.39 4.89 3.16
C LEU A 31 6.47 4.62 4.34
N VAL A 32 7.00 3.97 5.36
CA VAL A 32 6.26 3.58 6.56
C VAL A 32 6.90 4.22 7.78
N TYR A 33 6.11 4.97 8.54
CA TYR A 33 6.55 5.60 9.77
C TYR A 33 5.71 5.05 10.92
N GLY A 34 6.35 4.50 11.94
CA GLY A 34 5.65 4.13 13.17
C GLY A 34 5.13 5.38 13.86
N TYR A 35 3.86 5.38 14.23
CA TYR A 35 3.23 6.51 14.90
C TYR A 35 2.15 6.01 15.85
N GLU A 36 2.26 6.34 17.14
CA GLU A 36 1.34 5.85 18.18
C GLU A 36 1.22 4.31 18.10
N THR A 37 0.02 3.78 17.99
CA THR A 37 -0.24 2.34 17.94
C THR A 37 -0.31 1.78 16.52
N GLY A 38 0.03 2.59 15.53
CA GLY A 38 -0.08 2.21 14.13
C GLY A 38 1.04 2.78 13.28
N CYS A 39 0.70 3.13 12.05
CA CYS A 39 1.66 3.62 11.06
C CYS A 39 1.08 4.79 10.26
N VAL A 40 1.95 5.72 9.88
CA VAL A 40 1.69 6.66 8.80
C VAL A 40 2.34 6.10 7.55
N LEU A 41 1.55 5.91 6.51
CA LEU A 41 2.01 5.45 5.20
C LEU A 41 2.04 6.62 4.25
N VAL A 42 3.14 6.78 3.52
CA VAL A 42 3.24 7.74 2.41
C VAL A 42 3.55 6.95 1.16
N ILE A 43 2.70 7.06 0.15
CA ILE A 43 2.85 6.31 -1.08
C ILE A 43 2.82 7.23 -2.29
N GLU A 44 3.75 7.03 -3.20
CA GLU A 44 3.85 7.74 -4.47
C GLU A 44 4.00 6.72 -5.58
N VAL A 45 3.18 6.82 -6.61
CA VAL A 45 3.20 5.88 -7.73
C VAL A 45 3.03 6.65 -9.04
N ASN A 46 3.82 6.26 -10.04
CA ASN A 46 3.75 6.79 -11.40
C ASN A 46 3.52 5.67 -12.40
N GLY A 47 2.94 6.00 -13.53
CA GLY A 47 2.72 5.06 -14.63
C GLY A 47 1.44 4.24 -14.53
N LEU A 48 0.52 4.64 -13.66
CA LEU A 48 -0.78 3.97 -13.55
C LEU A 48 -1.63 4.22 -14.80
N SER A 49 -2.41 3.20 -15.19
CA SER A 49 -3.27 3.30 -16.36
C SER A 49 -4.40 4.30 -16.15
N ASN A 50 -4.74 5.05 -17.20
CA ASN A 50 -5.82 6.04 -17.19
C ASN A 50 -6.65 6.01 -18.48
N THR A 51 -6.90 4.82 -19.06
CA THR A 51 -7.51 4.69 -20.38
C THR A 51 -9.04 4.54 -20.39
N ASP A 52 -9.70 4.44 -19.25
CA ASP A 52 -11.15 4.19 -19.15
C ASP A 52 -11.85 5.16 -18.20
N CYS A 53 -13.17 5.25 -18.26
CA CYS A 53 -13.97 6.10 -17.38
C CYS A 53 -13.92 5.72 -15.90
N ASN A 54 -13.55 4.48 -15.59
CA ASN A 54 -13.41 3.98 -14.22
C ASN A 54 -12.01 4.15 -13.67
N GLN A 55 -11.19 4.92 -14.35
CA GLN A 55 -9.80 5.12 -13.97
C GLN A 55 -9.63 6.12 -12.88
N GLY A 56 -8.48 5.98 -12.27
CA GLY A 56 -8.11 6.83 -11.21
C GLY A 56 -8.38 6.24 -9.84
N ILE A 57 -8.97 5.04 -9.74
CA ILE A 57 -9.17 4.35 -8.45
C ILE A 57 -8.53 2.97 -8.52
N HIS A 58 -7.57 2.73 -7.63
CA HIS A 58 -6.81 1.48 -7.61
C HIS A 58 -6.85 0.87 -6.22
N GLY A 59 -7.23 -0.39 -6.11
CA GLY A 59 -7.16 -1.13 -4.86
C GLY A 59 -5.71 -1.23 -4.38
N LEU A 60 -5.51 -1.13 -3.08
CA LEU A 60 -4.19 -1.15 -2.46
C LEU A 60 -4.24 -2.07 -1.25
N HIS A 61 -3.44 -3.12 -1.26
CA HIS A 61 -3.46 -4.12 -0.20
C HIS A 61 -2.06 -4.57 0.18
N ILE A 62 -1.86 -4.83 1.47
CA ILE A 62 -0.69 -5.57 1.95
C ILE A 62 -1.07 -7.05 1.96
N HIS A 63 -0.26 -7.86 1.31
CA HIS A 63 -0.41 -9.30 1.24
C HIS A 63 0.51 -9.97 2.25
N GLU A 64 0.16 -11.18 2.67
CA GLU A 64 0.88 -11.90 3.72
C GLU A 64 2.22 -12.49 3.26
N GLY A 65 2.39 -12.73 1.96
CA GLY A 65 3.59 -13.34 1.39
C GLY A 65 4.77 -12.38 1.31
N LYS A 66 5.95 -12.94 1.08
CA LYS A 66 7.22 -12.21 1.06
C LYS A 66 7.69 -11.80 -0.34
N LYS A 67 7.04 -12.31 -1.39
CA LYS A 67 7.47 -12.12 -2.78
C LYS A 67 6.29 -11.75 -3.66
N CYS A 68 6.50 -10.80 -4.58
CA CYS A 68 5.55 -10.43 -5.62
C CYS A 68 5.77 -11.29 -6.88
N MET A 69 6.00 -12.57 -6.73
CA MET A 69 6.27 -13.51 -7.80
C MET A 69 5.20 -14.58 -7.85
N GLY A 70 5.17 -15.32 -8.93
CA GLY A 70 4.21 -16.40 -9.09
C GLY A 70 4.45 -17.13 -10.39
N THR A 71 3.43 -17.87 -10.84
CA THR A 71 3.45 -18.57 -12.12
C THR A 71 2.93 -17.69 -13.24
N LYS A 72 3.08 -18.13 -14.49
CA LYS A 72 2.56 -17.44 -15.66
C LYS A 72 1.03 -17.26 -15.57
N ASP A 73 0.33 -18.25 -15.04
CA ASP A 73 -1.13 -18.21 -14.89
C ASP A 73 -1.57 -17.46 -13.63
N ASN A 74 -0.69 -17.33 -12.66
CA ASN A 74 -0.98 -16.66 -11.39
C ASN A 74 0.23 -15.81 -10.97
N PRO A 75 0.42 -14.62 -11.60
CA PRO A 75 1.66 -13.85 -11.51
C PRO A 75 2.10 -13.47 -10.10
N PHE A 76 1.16 -13.31 -9.17
CA PHE A 76 1.46 -12.89 -7.80
C PHE A 76 1.09 -13.94 -6.74
N SER A 77 1.04 -15.22 -7.13
CA SER A 77 0.64 -16.29 -6.21
C SER A 77 1.49 -16.37 -4.95
N ASP A 78 2.79 -16.03 -5.04
CA ASP A 78 3.70 -16.06 -3.89
C ASP A 78 3.43 -14.94 -2.87
N ALA A 79 2.68 -13.92 -3.23
CA ALA A 79 2.24 -12.89 -2.29
C ALA A 79 1.17 -13.39 -1.33
N GLY A 80 0.46 -14.47 -1.67
CA GLY A 80 -0.61 -15.02 -0.85
C GLY A 80 -1.85 -14.13 -0.83
N GLY A 81 -2.68 -14.30 0.18
CA GLY A 81 -3.86 -13.49 0.40
C GLY A 81 -3.54 -12.15 1.05
N HIS A 82 -4.58 -11.34 1.26
CA HIS A 82 -4.46 -10.09 2.01
C HIS A 82 -4.00 -10.38 3.43
N PHE A 83 -3.14 -9.52 3.95
CA PHE A 83 -2.67 -9.65 5.33
C PHE A 83 -3.86 -9.52 6.29
N ASN A 84 -4.13 -10.54 7.06
CA ASN A 84 -5.35 -10.67 7.86
C ASN A 84 -5.07 -11.45 9.16
N MET A 85 -4.65 -10.74 10.21
CA MET A 85 -4.33 -11.33 11.51
C MET A 85 -5.57 -11.83 12.26
N ASN A 86 -6.72 -11.22 12.01
CA ASN A 86 -7.95 -11.45 12.79
C ASN A 86 -8.99 -12.27 12.05
N GLU A 87 -8.65 -12.86 10.92
CA GLU A 87 -9.55 -13.67 10.09
C GLU A 87 -10.87 -12.95 9.72
N CYS A 88 -10.76 -11.65 9.48
CA CYS A 88 -11.91 -10.84 9.05
C CYS A 88 -12.17 -11.02 7.56
N LEU A 89 -13.37 -10.63 7.11
CA LEU A 89 -13.71 -10.61 5.70
C LEU A 89 -13.27 -9.30 5.05
N HIS A 90 -13.00 -9.35 3.72
CA HIS A 90 -12.75 -8.13 2.94
C HIS A 90 -13.98 -7.20 3.03
N PRO A 91 -13.83 -5.88 3.21
CA PRO A 91 -12.57 -5.10 3.21
C PRO A 91 -12.01 -4.81 4.61
N TYR A 92 -12.18 -5.70 5.56
CA TYR A 92 -11.79 -5.50 6.95
C TYR A 92 -10.48 -6.19 7.33
N HIS A 93 -9.74 -6.71 6.36
CA HIS A 93 -8.41 -7.28 6.60
C HIS A 93 -7.45 -6.20 7.10
N ASN A 94 -6.47 -6.59 7.91
CA ASN A 94 -5.45 -5.65 8.38
C ASN A 94 -4.72 -4.98 7.22
N GLY A 95 -4.48 -5.70 6.14
CA GLY A 95 -3.80 -5.20 4.95
C GLY A 95 -4.69 -4.48 3.94
N ASP A 96 -5.99 -4.35 4.19
CA ASP A 96 -6.89 -3.60 3.30
C ASP A 96 -6.75 -2.10 3.57
N LEU A 97 -6.13 -1.39 2.64
CA LEU A 97 -5.84 0.02 2.74
C LEU A 97 -6.85 0.85 1.94
N PRO A 98 -6.98 2.16 2.22
CA PRO A 98 -7.75 3.04 1.35
C PRO A 98 -7.21 2.93 -0.08
N PRO A 99 -8.08 2.97 -1.10
CA PRO A 99 -7.63 2.89 -2.48
C PRO A 99 -6.84 4.12 -2.88
N LEU A 100 -5.96 3.96 -3.87
CA LEU A 100 -5.25 5.08 -4.46
C LEU A 100 -6.14 5.79 -5.48
N PHE A 101 -6.11 7.11 -5.45
CA PHE A 101 -6.68 7.93 -6.49
C PHE A 101 -5.55 8.46 -7.37
N SER A 102 -5.64 8.19 -8.67
CA SER A 102 -4.65 8.67 -9.63
C SER A 102 -5.23 9.69 -10.58
N LYS A 103 -4.38 10.55 -11.09
CA LYS A 103 -4.68 11.46 -12.19
C LYS A 103 -3.46 11.53 -13.10
N ASP A 104 -3.68 11.38 -14.39
CA ASP A 104 -2.60 11.39 -15.39
C ASP A 104 -1.49 10.38 -15.06
N GLY A 105 -1.88 9.22 -14.53
CA GLY A 105 -0.97 8.15 -14.19
C GLY A 105 -0.24 8.30 -12.86
N MET A 106 -0.47 9.37 -12.11
CA MET A 106 0.19 9.64 -10.84
C MET A 106 -0.77 9.52 -9.67
N ALA A 107 -0.30 8.91 -8.58
CA ALA A 107 -1.02 8.87 -7.31
C ALA A 107 -0.09 9.22 -6.16
N TRP A 108 -0.59 9.96 -5.21
CA TRP A 108 0.11 10.25 -3.96
C TRP A 108 -0.89 10.22 -2.82
N MET A 109 -0.54 9.54 -1.74
CA MET A 109 -1.41 9.43 -0.57
C MET A 109 -0.59 9.36 0.70
N ALA A 110 -1.02 10.04 1.73
CA ALA A 110 -0.53 9.85 3.08
C ALA A 110 -1.72 9.49 3.97
N VAL A 111 -1.58 8.45 4.77
CA VAL A 111 -2.68 7.95 5.60
C VAL A 111 -2.17 7.36 6.90
N TYR A 112 -2.91 7.57 7.99
CA TYR A 112 -2.67 6.88 9.25
C TYR A 112 -3.52 5.60 9.30
N ILE A 113 -2.86 4.50 9.58
CA ILE A 113 -3.49 3.19 9.72
C ILE A 113 -3.15 2.63 11.08
N ASN A 114 -4.14 2.21 11.84
CA ASN A 114 -3.95 1.60 13.16
C ASN A 114 -4.32 0.12 13.22
N LYS A 115 -4.37 -0.53 12.06
CA LYS A 115 -4.67 -1.97 11.96
C LYS A 115 -3.43 -2.85 12.09
N PHE A 116 -2.25 -2.27 12.10
CA PHE A 116 -0.98 -2.99 12.24
C PHE A 116 0.11 -2.03 12.71
N THR A 117 1.19 -2.61 13.21
CA THR A 117 2.43 -1.88 13.54
C THR A 117 3.44 -2.07 12.41
N VAL A 118 4.55 -1.33 12.46
CA VAL A 118 5.66 -1.51 11.50
C VAL A 118 6.13 -2.96 11.50
N ASN A 119 6.33 -3.55 12.67
CA ASN A 119 6.82 -4.93 12.78
C ASN A 119 5.88 -5.97 12.17
N ASP A 120 4.57 -5.71 12.19
CA ASP A 120 3.59 -6.63 11.61
C ASP A 120 3.72 -6.75 10.10
N ILE A 121 4.19 -5.71 9.41
CA ILE A 121 4.22 -5.67 7.95
C ILE A 121 5.61 -5.85 7.33
N ILE A 122 6.66 -5.87 8.15
CA ILE A 122 8.01 -6.12 7.65
C ILE A 122 8.08 -7.48 6.95
N GLY A 123 8.67 -7.51 5.76
CA GLY A 123 8.83 -8.72 4.97
C GLY A 123 7.58 -9.17 4.22
N ARG A 124 6.50 -8.39 4.26
CA ARG A 124 5.30 -8.66 3.47
C ARG A 124 5.36 -7.90 2.15
N THR A 125 4.38 -8.10 1.28
CA THR A 125 4.33 -7.45 -0.02
C THR A 125 3.18 -6.45 -0.09
N ILE A 126 3.34 -5.42 -0.91
CA ILE A 126 2.27 -4.48 -1.23
C ILE A 126 1.90 -4.63 -2.70
N ILE A 127 0.61 -4.70 -2.98
CA ILE A 127 0.09 -4.86 -4.34
C ILE A 127 -0.92 -3.75 -4.63
N ILE A 128 -0.76 -3.16 -5.82
CA ILE A 128 -1.69 -2.17 -6.37
C ILE A 128 -2.43 -2.84 -7.53
N HIS A 129 -3.74 -2.70 -7.54
CA HIS A 129 -4.57 -3.23 -8.61
C HIS A 129 -4.82 -2.16 -9.69
N GLU A 130 -4.79 -2.55 -10.94
CA GLU A 130 -5.12 -1.65 -12.05
C GLU A 130 -6.58 -1.23 -12.02
N LYS A 131 -7.45 -2.13 -11.56
CA LYS A 131 -8.88 -1.91 -11.48
C LYS A 131 -9.31 -1.61 -10.06
N LYS A 132 -10.48 -1.02 -9.93
CA LYS A 132 -11.12 -0.78 -8.66
C LYS A 132 -11.44 -2.11 -7.97
N MET A 133 -10.57 -2.51 -7.05
CA MET A 133 -10.81 -3.63 -6.14
C MET A 133 -10.73 -3.10 -4.72
N ILE A 134 -11.84 -2.59 -4.28
CA ILE A 134 -11.95 -2.01 -2.94
C ILE A 134 -12.43 -3.08 -1.96
#